data_4408921b5495ce56fbb772ab6b0ddaf1
#
_entry.id   4408921b5495ce56fbb772ab6b0ddaf1
#
_cell.length_a   1.000
_cell.length_b   1.000
_cell.length_c   1.000
_cell.angle_alpha   90.00
_cell.angle_beta   90.00
_cell.angle_gamma   90.00
#
_symmetry.space_group_name_H-M   'P 1'
#
loop_
_entity.id
_entity.type
_entity.pdbx_description
1 polymer ?
#
loop_
_entity_poly.entity_id
_entity_poly.type
_entity_poly.pdbx_seq_one_letter_code
_entity_poly.pdbx_strand_id
1 'polypeptide(L)'
;MTTVPNDLIDSVATIGREVASQHASSVDSEARFPKETLAALKHAGALGAAVPKEFGGPGCNVVELTQMTQALSEHCAASGMVLSMHHIQVASIANHLDGSSKLKDYLARVVSEQRLIASATSEVGPSGDMRRSECAVTPNGEGFEVTKQATTISYGQHADDLLLTARRNADAAPNDQVAVLALQGTYAIDTKGAWNTLGMRGTCSPGGEIKVTAAPWQVLSESFGDIATETMVPYSHITWAGCWLGIATDAVNKARKSVREAARKQAGQTPP
;
A
#
# COMPACT_ATOMS: atom_id res chain seq x y z
N MET A 1 24.23 0.38 -7.35
CA MET A 1 24.38 -0.99 -6.79
C MET A 1 22.96 -1.53 -6.62
N THR A 2 22.60 -2.61 -7.30
CA THR A 2 21.31 -3.30 -7.10
C THR A 2 21.34 -3.94 -5.72
N THR A 3 20.53 -3.44 -4.80
CA THR A 3 20.40 -3.99 -3.45
C THR A 3 19.91 -5.45 -3.58
N VAL A 4 20.61 -6.38 -2.92
CA VAL A 4 20.20 -7.78 -2.90
C VAL A 4 18.91 -7.88 -2.06
N PRO A 5 17.87 -8.66 -2.47
CA PRO A 5 16.62 -8.76 -1.71
C PRO A 5 16.79 -9.02 -0.21
N ASN A 6 17.70 -9.88 0.18
CA ASN A 6 17.99 -10.18 1.60
C ASN A 6 18.47 -8.94 2.36
N ASP A 7 19.37 -8.13 1.78
CA ASP A 7 19.86 -6.91 2.43
C ASP A 7 18.72 -5.90 2.65
N LEU A 8 17.75 -5.88 1.73
CA LEU A 8 16.59 -4.99 1.85
C LEU A 8 15.61 -5.49 2.92
N ILE A 9 15.38 -6.80 3.05
CA ILE A 9 14.58 -7.39 4.13
C ILE A 9 15.18 -7.05 5.49
N ASP A 10 16.50 -7.22 5.65
CA ASP A 10 17.21 -6.89 6.89
C ASP A 10 17.16 -5.39 7.20
N SER A 11 17.24 -4.54 6.18
CA SER A 11 17.10 -3.09 6.33
C SER A 11 15.69 -2.71 6.80
N VAL A 12 14.64 -3.30 6.21
CA VAL A 12 13.23 -3.07 6.62
C VAL A 12 12.98 -3.58 8.04
N ALA A 13 13.54 -4.74 8.40
CA ALA A 13 13.46 -5.26 9.77
C ALA A 13 14.15 -4.33 10.78
N THR A 14 15.28 -3.74 10.41
CA THR A 14 15.99 -2.75 11.23
C THR A 14 15.18 -1.47 11.38
N ILE A 15 14.59 -0.97 10.30
CA ILE A 15 13.67 0.19 10.34
C ILE A 15 12.48 -0.11 11.26
N GLY A 16 11.95 -1.33 11.23
CA GLY A 16 10.90 -1.77 12.16
C GLY A 16 11.33 -1.58 13.62
N ARG A 17 12.48 -2.16 13.98
CA ARG A 17 13.01 -2.11 15.36
C ARG A 17 13.41 -0.71 15.81
N GLU A 18 14.07 0.07 14.98
CA GLU A 18 14.75 1.30 15.38
C GLU A 18 13.93 2.57 15.11
N VAL A 19 13.02 2.54 14.14
CA VAL A 19 12.21 3.71 13.77
C VAL A 19 10.73 3.46 14.05
N ALA A 20 10.12 2.43 13.43
CA ALA A 20 8.67 2.22 13.55
C ALA A 20 8.23 1.98 14.99
N SER A 21 9.02 1.22 15.79
CA SER A 21 8.71 0.93 17.20
C SER A 21 8.65 2.20 18.07
N GLN A 22 9.48 3.20 17.78
CA GLN A 22 9.52 4.45 18.55
C GLN A 22 8.28 5.32 18.31
N HIS A 23 7.67 5.22 17.13
CA HIS A 23 6.55 6.06 16.72
C HIS A 23 5.21 5.34 16.75
N ALA A 24 5.17 4.00 16.92
CA ALA A 24 3.95 3.20 16.84
C ALA A 24 2.84 3.70 17.76
N SER A 25 3.17 4.07 19.00
CA SER A 25 2.19 4.57 19.98
C SER A 25 1.56 5.89 19.53
N SER A 26 2.34 6.86 19.07
CA SER A 26 1.81 8.14 18.58
C SER A 26 1.08 7.99 17.24
N VAL A 27 1.54 7.12 16.36
CA VAL A 27 0.86 6.79 15.10
C VAL A 27 -0.55 6.29 15.36
N ASP A 28 -0.73 5.43 16.37
CA ASP A 28 -2.05 4.91 16.73
C ASP A 28 -2.88 5.92 17.52
N SER A 29 -2.36 6.43 18.65
CA SER A 29 -3.13 7.30 19.56
C SER A 29 -3.58 8.61 18.90
N GLU A 30 -2.77 9.18 18.02
CA GLU A 30 -3.06 10.42 17.30
C GLU A 30 -3.72 10.18 15.94
N ALA A 31 -3.91 8.91 15.54
CA ALA A 31 -4.38 8.52 14.21
C ALA A 31 -3.60 9.24 13.08
N ARG A 32 -2.28 9.32 13.21
CA ARG A 32 -1.41 10.03 12.29
C ARG A 32 -0.63 9.10 11.37
N PHE A 33 -0.33 9.57 10.17
CA PHE A 33 0.47 8.83 9.20
C PHE A 33 1.91 8.59 9.73
N PRO A 34 2.50 7.38 9.51
CA PRO A 34 3.83 7.01 10.01
C PRO A 34 4.95 7.60 9.13
N LYS A 35 5.03 8.93 9.04
CA LYS A 35 5.93 9.66 8.14
C LYS A 35 7.42 9.36 8.38
N GLU A 36 7.81 9.11 9.64
CA GLU A 36 9.18 8.80 10.02
C GLU A 36 9.61 7.43 9.46
N THR A 37 8.74 6.46 9.60
CA THR A 37 8.95 5.11 9.03
C THR A 37 8.99 5.15 7.52
N LEU A 38 8.06 5.90 6.89
CA LEU A 38 8.06 6.04 5.43
C LEU A 38 9.34 6.71 4.92
N ALA A 39 9.83 7.75 5.59
CA ALA A 39 11.08 8.41 5.22
C ALA A 39 12.28 7.44 5.28
N ALA A 40 12.35 6.61 6.33
CA ALA A 40 13.39 5.59 6.45
C ALA A 40 13.27 4.51 5.36
N LEU A 41 12.07 4.07 5.02
CA LEU A 41 11.81 3.12 3.93
C LEU A 41 12.22 3.70 2.57
N LYS A 42 11.88 4.96 2.29
CA LYS A 42 12.34 5.68 1.08
C LYS A 42 13.86 5.74 1.01
N HIS A 43 14.53 6.07 2.11
CA HIS A 43 15.99 6.12 2.17
C HIS A 43 16.64 4.75 1.90
N ALA A 44 16.04 3.68 2.37
CA ALA A 44 16.50 2.31 2.14
C ALA A 44 16.17 1.76 0.72
N GLY A 45 15.42 2.50 -0.09
CA GLY A 45 14.99 2.04 -1.42
C GLY A 45 13.83 1.03 -1.39
N ALA A 46 13.14 0.90 -0.25
CA ALA A 46 12.15 -0.14 -0.05
C ALA A 46 10.89 0.03 -0.90
N LEU A 47 10.54 1.24 -1.31
CA LEU A 47 9.35 1.44 -2.17
C LEU A 47 9.57 0.90 -3.59
N GLY A 48 10.81 0.74 -4.05
CA GLY A 48 11.12 0.10 -5.33
C GLY A 48 11.14 -1.43 -5.29
N ALA A 49 10.95 -2.08 -4.13
CA ALA A 49 11.24 -3.50 -3.93
C ALA A 49 10.54 -4.43 -4.94
N ALA A 50 9.27 -4.20 -5.25
CA ALA A 50 8.48 -5.01 -6.19
C ALA A 50 8.78 -4.70 -7.67
N VAL A 51 9.54 -3.64 -7.99
CA VAL A 51 9.87 -3.28 -9.37
C VAL A 51 10.87 -4.29 -9.94
N PRO A 52 10.62 -4.84 -11.15
CA PRO A 52 11.53 -5.76 -11.82
C PRO A 52 12.95 -5.18 -12.01
N LYS A 53 13.96 -6.08 -12.01
CA LYS A 53 15.37 -5.70 -12.17
C LYS A 53 15.66 -4.98 -13.48
N GLU A 54 14.95 -5.32 -14.52
CA GLU A 54 15.07 -4.67 -15.85
C GLU A 54 14.64 -3.20 -15.85
N PHE A 55 13.84 -2.77 -14.86
CA PHE A 55 13.45 -1.37 -14.65
C PHE A 55 14.20 -0.72 -13.47
N GLY A 56 15.29 -1.34 -13.01
CA GLY A 56 16.18 -0.81 -11.99
C GLY A 56 15.79 -1.16 -10.55
N GLY A 57 14.72 -1.92 -10.33
CA GLY A 57 14.28 -2.35 -9.01
C GLY A 57 15.04 -3.59 -8.49
N PRO A 58 14.85 -3.96 -7.22
CA PRO A 58 15.37 -5.20 -6.65
C PRO A 58 14.72 -6.46 -7.22
N GLY A 59 13.48 -6.38 -7.72
CA GLY A 59 12.72 -7.50 -8.26
C GLY A 59 12.33 -8.52 -7.18
N CYS A 60 11.95 -8.02 -6.00
CA CYS A 60 11.50 -8.89 -4.91
C CYS A 60 10.19 -9.61 -5.27
N ASN A 61 10.15 -10.89 -5.00
CA ASN A 61 8.96 -11.71 -5.18
C ASN A 61 7.97 -11.53 -4.01
N VAL A 62 6.77 -12.11 -4.14
CA VAL A 62 5.71 -11.95 -3.12
C VAL A 62 6.11 -12.47 -1.73
N VAL A 63 6.98 -13.47 -1.64
CA VAL A 63 7.46 -14.01 -0.35
C VAL A 63 8.37 -12.98 0.33
N GLU A 64 9.31 -12.39 -0.40
CA GLU A 64 10.23 -11.37 0.10
C GLU A 64 9.47 -10.10 0.53
N LEU A 65 8.47 -9.67 -0.24
CA LEU A 65 7.59 -8.56 0.12
C LEU A 65 6.78 -8.86 1.40
N THR A 66 6.34 -10.12 1.56
CA THR A 66 5.63 -10.57 2.76
C THR A 66 6.53 -10.56 3.99
N GLN A 67 7.78 -10.98 3.86
CA GLN A 67 8.77 -10.93 4.94
C GLN A 67 9.04 -9.50 5.40
N MET A 68 9.19 -8.56 4.47
CA MET A 68 9.32 -7.12 4.79
C MET A 68 8.09 -6.59 5.53
N THR A 69 6.89 -6.93 5.03
CA THR A 69 5.62 -6.54 5.66
C THR A 69 5.50 -7.10 7.07
N GLN A 70 5.81 -8.38 7.27
CA GLN A 70 5.79 -9.02 8.58
C GLN A 70 6.76 -8.35 9.56
N ALA A 71 8.03 -8.20 9.15
CA ALA A 71 9.06 -7.61 10.00
C ALA A 71 8.70 -6.18 10.46
N LEU A 72 8.12 -5.38 9.57
CA LEU A 72 7.68 -4.02 9.91
C LEU A 72 6.44 -4.02 10.81
N SER A 73 5.50 -4.95 10.56
CA SER A 73 4.24 -5.06 11.30
C SER A 73 4.42 -5.55 12.74
N GLU A 74 5.50 -6.26 13.05
CA GLU A 74 5.88 -6.60 14.43
C GLU A 74 6.09 -5.36 15.30
N HIS A 75 6.38 -4.22 14.71
CA HIS A 75 6.68 -2.98 15.42
C HIS A 75 5.63 -1.90 15.22
N CYS A 76 5.05 -1.80 14.01
CA CYS A 76 3.98 -0.86 13.70
C CYS A 76 3.09 -1.42 12.59
N ALA A 77 1.93 -1.91 12.96
CA ALA A 77 0.97 -2.52 12.03
C ALA A 77 0.55 -1.57 10.89
N ALA A 78 0.32 -0.28 11.20
CA ALA A 78 -0.02 0.72 10.18
C ALA A 78 1.10 0.90 9.15
N SER A 79 2.37 0.94 9.60
CA SER A 79 3.52 1.05 8.70
C SER A 79 3.66 -0.17 7.79
N GLY A 80 3.48 -1.39 8.34
CA GLY A 80 3.49 -2.62 7.55
C GLY A 80 2.36 -2.67 6.54
N MET A 81 1.16 -2.24 6.91
CA MET A 81 0.02 -2.17 5.99
C MET A 81 0.25 -1.15 4.87
N VAL A 82 0.80 0.04 5.15
CA VAL A 82 1.15 1.04 4.12
C VAL A 82 2.14 0.46 3.12
N LEU A 83 3.21 -0.21 3.59
CA LEU A 83 4.21 -0.83 2.72
C LEU A 83 3.60 -1.95 1.87
N SER A 84 2.79 -2.82 2.47
CA SER A 84 2.08 -3.90 1.79
C SER A 84 1.17 -3.37 0.68
N MET A 85 0.28 -2.43 1.01
CA MET A 85 -0.64 -1.83 0.05
C MET A 85 0.08 -1.17 -1.13
N HIS A 86 1.20 -0.47 -0.86
CA HIS A 86 2.04 0.10 -1.90
C HIS A 86 2.59 -0.98 -2.85
N HIS A 87 3.18 -2.06 -2.31
CA HIS A 87 3.73 -3.13 -3.14
C HIS A 87 2.69 -3.85 -3.97
N ILE A 88 1.46 -3.99 -3.48
CA ILE A 88 0.35 -4.53 -4.25
C ILE A 88 0.10 -3.66 -5.50
N GLN A 89 0.10 -2.33 -5.36
CA GLN A 89 -0.10 -1.43 -6.50
C GLN A 89 1.08 -1.50 -7.49
N VAL A 90 2.32 -1.52 -6.98
CA VAL A 90 3.51 -1.66 -7.84
C VAL A 90 3.48 -2.97 -8.61
N ALA A 91 3.19 -4.09 -7.95
CA ALA A 91 3.09 -5.40 -8.58
C ALA A 91 1.95 -5.44 -9.62
N SER A 92 0.80 -4.83 -9.32
CA SER A 92 -0.32 -4.73 -10.28
C SER A 92 0.06 -3.97 -11.55
N ILE A 93 0.89 -2.94 -11.44
CA ILE A 93 1.40 -2.24 -12.63
C ILE A 93 2.49 -3.06 -13.32
N ALA A 94 3.44 -3.61 -12.55
CA ALA A 94 4.61 -4.29 -13.11
C ALA A 94 4.27 -5.57 -13.89
N ASN A 95 3.26 -6.31 -13.44
CA ASN A 95 2.84 -7.56 -14.09
C ASN A 95 1.89 -7.35 -15.29
N HIS A 96 1.34 -6.13 -15.46
CA HIS A 96 0.32 -5.82 -16.46
C HIS A 96 0.70 -4.62 -17.34
N LEU A 97 1.95 -4.60 -17.81
CA LEU A 97 2.49 -3.50 -18.63
C LEU A 97 1.97 -3.49 -20.06
N ASP A 98 1.58 -4.64 -20.58
CA ASP A 98 1.15 -4.86 -21.97
C ASP A 98 2.05 -4.11 -22.99
N GLY A 99 3.36 -4.20 -22.81
CA GLY A 99 4.36 -3.57 -23.66
C GLY A 99 4.52 -2.05 -23.53
N SER A 100 3.71 -1.37 -22.70
CA SER A 100 3.74 0.09 -22.55
C SER A 100 5.09 0.63 -22.09
N SER A 101 5.78 1.38 -22.96
CA SER A 101 7.05 2.04 -22.61
C SER A 101 6.86 3.08 -21.51
N LYS A 102 5.72 3.78 -21.48
CA LYS A 102 5.41 4.80 -20.49
C LYS A 102 5.23 4.21 -19.09
N LEU A 103 4.61 3.02 -18.96
CA LEU A 103 4.50 2.33 -17.67
C LEU A 103 5.87 1.79 -17.22
N LYS A 104 6.74 1.34 -18.15
CA LYS A 104 8.14 0.95 -17.83
C LYS A 104 8.94 2.15 -17.30
N ASP A 105 8.86 3.30 -17.98
CA ASP A 105 9.48 4.54 -17.52
C ASP A 105 8.95 4.97 -16.14
N TYR A 106 7.65 4.79 -15.90
CA TYR A 106 7.04 5.06 -14.60
C TYR A 106 7.59 4.15 -13.50
N LEU A 107 7.73 2.85 -13.74
CA LEU A 107 8.32 1.93 -12.76
C LEU A 107 9.78 2.30 -12.43
N ALA A 108 10.57 2.72 -13.42
CA ALA A 108 11.91 3.24 -13.16
C ALA A 108 11.89 4.50 -12.28
N ARG A 109 10.88 5.35 -12.42
CA ARG A 109 10.67 6.51 -11.53
C ARG A 109 10.23 6.09 -10.13
N VAL A 110 9.43 5.05 -9.97
CA VAL A 110 9.09 4.50 -8.64
C VAL A 110 10.37 4.15 -7.88
N VAL A 111 11.37 3.57 -8.55
CA VAL A 111 12.66 3.23 -7.95
C VAL A 111 13.49 4.47 -7.65
N SER A 112 13.69 5.34 -8.65
CA SER A 112 14.62 6.48 -8.53
C SER A 112 14.11 7.58 -7.60
N GLU A 113 12.78 7.80 -7.57
CA GLU A 113 12.12 8.84 -6.77
C GLU A 113 11.51 8.28 -5.47
N GLN A 114 11.49 6.95 -5.30
CA GLN A 114 10.85 6.26 -4.17
C GLN A 114 9.39 6.73 -3.97
N ARG A 115 8.61 6.65 -5.03
CA ARG A 115 7.23 7.11 -5.06
C ARG A 115 6.30 6.17 -4.31
N LEU A 116 5.45 6.73 -3.45
CA LEU A 116 4.41 5.99 -2.73
C LEU A 116 3.12 5.99 -3.56
N ILE A 117 2.58 4.80 -3.84
CA ILE A 117 1.34 4.64 -4.62
C ILE A 117 0.19 4.27 -3.68
N ALA A 118 -0.85 5.11 -3.66
CA ALA A 118 -2.10 4.86 -2.95
C ALA A 118 -3.04 3.95 -3.75
N SER A 119 -4.09 3.46 -3.09
CA SER A 119 -5.12 2.61 -3.70
C SER A 119 -6.54 3.18 -3.48
N ALA A 120 -7.36 3.19 -4.54
CA ALA A 120 -8.77 3.54 -4.47
C ALA A 120 -9.61 2.60 -5.36
N THR A 121 -9.75 1.34 -4.94
CA THR A 121 -10.55 0.33 -5.63
C THR A 121 -12.00 0.29 -5.17
N SER A 122 -12.28 0.73 -3.93
CA SER A 122 -13.64 0.79 -3.37
C SER A 122 -14.41 2.01 -3.89
N GLU A 123 -15.74 1.89 -3.96
CA GLU A 123 -16.62 2.96 -4.44
C GLU A 123 -17.95 2.97 -3.70
N VAL A 124 -18.55 4.16 -3.55
CA VAL A 124 -19.90 4.33 -3.02
C VAL A 124 -20.89 3.81 -4.07
N GLY A 125 -21.84 2.98 -3.65
CA GLY A 125 -22.82 2.34 -4.53
C GLY A 125 -22.62 0.82 -4.59
N PRO A 126 -21.51 0.31 -5.14
CA PRO A 126 -21.25 -1.14 -5.18
C PRO A 126 -21.02 -1.81 -3.82
N SER A 127 -21.02 -1.05 -2.72
CA SER A 127 -20.91 -1.59 -1.34
C SER A 127 -19.67 -2.49 -1.12
N GLY A 128 -18.52 -2.14 -1.71
CA GLY A 128 -17.28 -2.89 -1.57
C GLY A 128 -17.12 -4.06 -2.56
N ASP A 129 -18.03 -4.27 -3.50
CA ASP A 129 -17.81 -5.23 -4.58
C ASP A 129 -16.80 -4.67 -5.59
N MET A 130 -15.56 -5.11 -5.50
CA MET A 130 -14.45 -4.70 -6.38
C MET A 130 -14.70 -5.04 -7.86
N ARG A 131 -15.68 -5.89 -8.17
CA ARG A 131 -15.98 -6.33 -9.54
C ARG A 131 -16.88 -5.35 -10.29
N ARG A 132 -17.25 -4.21 -9.68
CA ARG A 132 -18.15 -3.22 -10.25
C ARG A 132 -17.67 -1.81 -9.96
N SER A 133 -17.80 -0.92 -10.92
CA SER A 133 -17.59 0.53 -10.76
C SER A 133 -18.79 1.32 -11.29
N GLU A 134 -19.11 2.42 -10.64
CA GLU A 134 -20.07 3.42 -11.11
C GLU A 134 -19.35 4.51 -11.93
N CYS A 135 -18.17 4.96 -11.47
CA CYS A 135 -17.38 5.93 -12.23
C CYS A 135 -16.83 5.32 -13.53
N ALA A 136 -16.57 6.18 -14.49
CA ALA A 136 -16.07 5.76 -15.81
C ALA A 136 -14.94 6.66 -16.28
N VAL A 137 -14.07 6.12 -17.16
CA VAL A 137 -13.13 6.90 -17.95
C VAL A 137 -13.93 7.66 -19.00
N THR A 138 -13.82 8.99 -19.00
CA THR A 138 -14.53 9.87 -19.95
C THR A 138 -13.51 10.67 -20.75
N PRO A 139 -13.60 10.73 -22.08
CA PRO A 139 -12.70 11.54 -22.91
C PRO A 139 -12.73 13.02 -22.47
N ASN A 140 -11.55 13.64 -22.42
CA ASN A 140 -11.37 15.07 -22.14
C ASN A 140 -10.21 15.63 -22.96
N GLY A 141 -10.50 16.28 -24.07
CA GLY A 141 -9.49 16.74 -25.03
C GLY A 141 -8.66 15.58 -25.59
N GLU A 142 -7.33 15.67 -25.50
CA GLU A 142 -6.40 14.60 -25.88
C GLU A 142 -6.19 13.55 -24.78
N GLY A 143 -6.81 13.74 -23.60
CA GLY A 143 -6.73 12.89 -22.43
C GLY A 143 -8.07 12.31 -22.02
N PHE A 144 -8.17 12.05 -20.72
CA PHE A 144 -9.41 11.59 -20.10
C PHE A 144 -9.59 12.20 -18.70
N GLU A 145 -10.80 12.08 -18.20
CA GLU A 145 -11.14 12.39 -16.81
C GLU A 145 -11.87 11.23 -16.16
N VAL A 146 -11.73 11.13 -14.81
CA VAL A 146 -12.50 10.24 -13.95
C VAL A 146 -12.90 11.00 -12.70
N THR A 147 -14.17 10.91 -12.30
CA THR A 147 -14.64 11.35 -10.99
C THR A 147 -15.16 10.16 -10.22
N LYS A 148 -14.49 9.80 -9.10
CA LYS A 148 -14.79 8.63 -8.28
C LYS A 148 -15.19 9.04 -6.86
N GLN A 149 -16.32 8.48 -6.38
CA GLN A 149 -16.71 8.57 -4.97
C GLN A 149 -16.16 7.33 -4.24
N ALA A 150 -14.98 7.43 -3.68
CA ALA A 150 -14.33 6.32 -3.00
C ALA A 150 -14.79 6.21 -1.54
N THR A 151 -15.11 5.00 -1.08
CA THR A 151 -15.42 4.75 0.34
C THR A 151 -14.15 4.77 1.20
N THR A 152 -13.02 4.41 0.60
CA THR A 152 -11.70 4.36 1.26
C THR A 152 -10.64 4.67 0.23
N ILE A 153 -9.70 5.57 0.59
CA ILE A 153 -8.53 5.90 -0.23
C ILE A 153 -7.31 5.64 0.64
N SER A 154 -6.64 4.51 0.43
CA SER A 154 -5.51 4.09 1.27
C SER A 154 -4.44 5.17 1.31
N TYR A 155 -4.25 5.82 2.48
CA TYR A 155 -3.28 6.92 2.70
C TYR A 155 -3.21 7.96 1.56
N GLY A 156 -4.33 8.22 0.88
CA GLY A 156 -4.34 9.02 -0.36
C GLY A 156 -3.78 10.45 -0.23
N GLN A 157 -3.90 11.08 0.95
CA GLN A 157 -3.35 12.42 1.22
C GLN A 157 -1.83 12.43 1.44
N HIS A 158 -1.21 11.24 1.58
CA HIS A 158 0.22 11.08 1.88
C HIS A 158 0.99 10.42 0.74
N ALA A 159 0.29 9.99 -0.32
CA ALA A 159 0.89 9.33 -1.48
C ALA A 159 1.32 10.32 -2.55
N ASP A 160 2.29 9.88 -3.35
CA ASP A 160 2.73 10.60 -4.54
C ASP A 160 1.78 10.33 -5.72
N ASP A 161 1.33 9.09 -5.87
CA ASP A 161 0.46 8.65 -6.97
C ASP A 161 -0.68 7.76 -6.44
N LEU A 162 -1.65 7.48 -7.31
CA LEU A 162 -2.84 6.72 -6.96
C LEU A 162 -3.18 5.73 -8.08
N LEU A 163 -3.43 4.47 -7.72
CA LEU A 163 -4.04 3.48 -8.61
C LEU A 163 -5.52 3.33 -8.22
N LEU A 164 -6.42 3.60 -9.15
CA LEU A 164 -7.86 3.51 -8.94
C LEU A 164 -8.53 2.69 -10.04
N THR A 165 -9.77 2.26 -9.78
CA THR A 165 -10.60 1.54 -10.76
C THR A 165 -11.69 2.44 -11.31
N ALA A 166 -12.04 2.25 -12.58
CA ALA A 166 -13.15 2.88 -13.25
C ALA A 166 -13.69 1.96 -14.34
N ARG A 167 -14.93 2.14 -14.78
CA ARG A 167 -15.41 1.52 -16.03
C ARG A 167 -14.55 2.02 -17.19
N ARG A 168 -14.35 1.17 -18.20
CA ARG A 168 -13.53 1.47 -19.37
C ARG A 168 -13.99 2.71 -20.11
N ASN A 169 -15.28 2.95 -20.15
CA ASN A 169 -15.92 4.16 -20.70
C ASN A 169 -17.35 4.30 -20.10
N ALA A 170 -18.05 5.38 -20.44
CA ALA A 170 -19.38 5.69 -19.95
C ALA A 170 -20.44 4.63 -20.31
N ASP A 171 -20.29 3.97 -21.44
CA ASP A 171 -21.24 2.97 -21.96
C ASP A 171 -20.88 1.54 -21.54
N ALA A 172 -19.70 1.34 -20.94
CA ALA A 172 -19.23 0.04 -20.50
C ALA A 172 -20.10 -0.52 -19.36
N ALA A 173 -20.25 -1.85 -19.31
CA ALA A 173 -20.92 -2.51 -18.22
C ALA A 173 -20.19 -2.25 -16.88
N PRO A 174 -20.88 -2.29 -15.72
CA PRO A 174 -20.25 -2.02 -14.43
C PRO A 174 -19.03 -2.91 -14.09
N ASN A 175 -18.95 -4.09 -14.66
CA ASN A 175 -17.86 -5.05 -14.49
C ASN A 175 -16.75 -4.93 -15.56
N ASP A 176 -16.96 -4.17 -16.62
CA ASP A 176 -15.90 -3.86 -17.58
C ASP A 176 -15.07 -2.68 -17.06
N GLN A 177 -14.15 -3.00 -16.18
CA GLN A 177 -13.30 -2.05 -15.47
C GLN A 177 -11.87 -2.06 -15.99
N VAL A 178 -11.21 -0.94 -15.82
CA VAL A 178 -9.78 -0.72 -16.02
C VAL A 178 -9.13 -0.17 -14.76
N ALA A 179 -7.83 -0.38 -14.61
CA ALA A 179 -7.02 0.33 -13.64
C ALA A 179 -6.51 1.64 -14.24
N VAL A 180 -6.55 2.70 -13.46
CA VAL A 180 -6.10 4.05 -13.84
C VAL A 180 -5.00 4.49 -12.89
N LEU A 181 -3.83 4.81 -13.44
CA LEU A 181 -2.71 5.38 -12.72
C LEU A 181 -2.81 6.91 -12.73
N ALA A 182 -3.18 7.52 -11.62
CA ALA A 182 -3.20 8.97 -11.45
C ALA A 182 -1.89 9.45 -10.83
N LEU A 183 -1.16 10.31 -11.54
CA LEU A 183 0.12 10.86 -11.09
C LEU A 183 -0.07 12.14 -10.28
N GLN A 184 0.87 12.42 -9.40
CA GLN A 184 0.92 13.67 -8.66
C GLN A 184 0.75 14.88 -9.59
N GLY A 185 -0.19 15.76 -9.24
CA GLY A 185 -0.56 16.92 -10.06
C GLY A 185 -1.62 16.65 -11.13
N THR A 186 -1.99 15.37 -11.37
CA THR A 186 -3.08 15.02 -12.30
C THR A 186 -4.36 14.59 -11.59
N TYR A 187 -4.37 14.60 -10.25
CA TYR A 187 -5.55 14.30 -9.46
C TYR A 187 -5.70 15.22 -8.25
N ALA A 188 -6.93 15.30 -7.75
CA ALA A 188 -7.27 15.96 -6.50
C ALA A 188 -8.18 15.04 -5.68
N ILE A 189 -8.00 15.05 -4.36
CA ILE A 189 -8.84 14.32 -3.40
C ILE A 189 -9.54 15.32 -2.49
N ASP A 190 -10.86 15.32 -2.53
CA ASP A 190 -11.71 16.00 -1.54
C ASP A 190 -12.14 14.98 -0.49
N THR A 191 -11.38 14.91 0.60
CA THR A 191 -11.57 13.94 1.67
C THR A 191 -12.86 14.19 2.44
N LYS A 192 -13.65 13.16 2.65
CA LYS A 192 -14.90 13.21 3.42
C LYS A 192 -14.81 12.35 4.67
N GLY A 193 -15.19 12.93 5.81
CA GLY A 193 -15.21 12.25 7.10
C GLY A 193 -13.82 12.09 7.73
N ALA A 194 -13.81 11.40 8.87
CA ALA A 194 -12.60 11.12 9.64
C ALA A 194 -12.24 9.64 9.55
N TRP A 195 -10.94 9.33 9.60
CA TRP A 195 -10.44 7.96 9.72
C TRP A 195 -10.35 7.57 11.20
N ASN A 196 -11.47 7.15 11.77
CA ASN A 196 -11.57 6.75 13.17
C ASN A 196 -11.92 5.27 13.29
N THR A 197 -10.95 4.42 13.17
CA THR A 197 -11.05 2.95 13.19
C THR A 197 -10.55 2.39 14.51
N LEU A 198 -10.93 1.13 14.82
CA LEU A 198 -10.47 0.43 16.03
C LEU A 198 -8.96 0.18 15.99
N GLY A 199 -8.43 -0.22 14.84
CA GLY A 199 -7.01 -0.44 14.58
C GLY A 199 -6.60 0.13 13.22
N MET A 200 -5.32 0.05 12.86
CA MET A 200 -4.77 0.61 11.62
C MET A 200 -5.02 2.12 11.45
N ARG A 201 -5.12 2.84 12.56
CA ARG A 201 -5.46 4.28 12.59
C ARG A 201 -4.45 5.11 11.78
N GLY A 202 -3.17 4.72 11.84
CA GLY A 202 -2.09 5.36 11.10
C GLY A 202 -2.08 5.14 9.59
N THR A 203 -3.00 4.31 9.03
CA THR A 203 -3.12 4.23 7.57
C THR A 203 -3.81 5.44 6.95
N CYS A 204 -4.45 6.29 7.75
CA CYS A 204 -5.05 7.56 7.33
C CYS A 204 -5.82 7.43 6.01
N SER A 205 -6.84 6.54 5.98
CA SER A 205 -7.50 6.09 4.74
C SER A 205 -8.97 6.53 4.64
N PRO A 206 -9.33 7.79 4.90
CA PRO A 206 -10.72 8.24 4.75
C PRO A 206 -11.17 8.13 3.30
N GLY A 207 -12.50 8.08 3.11
CA GLY A 207 -13.11 8.18 1.80
C GLY A 207 -13.14 9.60 1.27
N GLY A 208 -13.61 9.76 0.04
CA GLY A 208 -13.73 11.08 -0.57
C GLY A 208 -14.02 11.02 -2.05
N GLU A 209 -14.14 12.22 -2.63
CA GLU A 209 -14.20 12.38 -4.07
C GLU A 209 -12.80 12.51 -4.65
N ILE A 210 -12.53 11.71 -5.67
CA ILE A 210 -11.28 11.76 -6.43
C ILE A 210 -11.62 12.29 -7.82
N LYS A 211 -10.93 13.35 -8.26
CA LYS A 211 -10.99 13.85 -9.64
C LYS A 211 -9.63 13.65 -10.28
N VAL A 212 -9.61 13.00 -11.44
CA VAL A 212 -8.41 12.73 -12.22
C VAL A 212 -8.57 13.37 -13.59
N THR A 213 -7.52 14.03 -14.09
CA THR A 213 -7.38 14.45 -15.49
C THR A 213 -6.01 14.00 -15.95
N ALA A 214 -5.96 13.06 -16.91
CA ALA A 214 -4.72 12.37 -17.22
C ALA A 214 -4.61 11.99 -18.71
N ALA A 215 -3.42 11.53 -19.11
CA ALA A 215 -3.13 11.11 -20.47
C ALA A 215 -3.56 9.65 -20.71
N PRO A 216 -3.91 9.26 -21.93
CA PRO A 216 -4.45 7.92 -22.25
C PRO A 216 -3.57 6.75 -21.80
N TRP A 217 -2.25 6.90 -21.80
CA TRP A 217 -1.30 5.87 -21.39
C TRP A 217 -1.37 5.50 -19.90
N GLN A 218 -2.04 6.32 -19.08
CA GLN A 218 -2.24 6.10 -17.65
C GLN A 218 -3.41 5.14 -17.34
N VAL A 219 -4.16 4.72 -18.37
CA VAL A 219 -5.11 3.61 -18.29
C VAL A 219 -4.36 2.33 -18.65
N LEU A 220 -4.36 1.34 -17.73
CA LEU A 220 -3.81 0.03 -18.03
C LEU A 220 -4.73 -0.65 -19.06
N SER A 221 -4.13 -1.26 -20.09
CA SER A 221 -4.87 -1.85 -21.20
C SER A 221 -5.64 -3.11 -20.84
N GLU A 222 -5.07 -3.91 -19.94
CA GLU A 222 -5.71 -5.14 -19.44
C GLU A 222 -6.96 -4.83 -18.62
N SER A 223 -7.88 -5.79 -18.57
CA SER A 223 -9.07 -5.66 -17.73
C SER A 223 -8.67 -5.63 -16.25
N PHE A 224 -9.37 -4.83 -15.45
CA PHE A 224 -9.14 -4.87 -14.01
C PHE A 224 -9.47 -6.24 -13.40
N GLY A 225 -10.38 -7.00 -14.01
CA GLY A 225 -10.70 -8.37 -13.61
C GLY A 225 -9.48 -9.30 -13.66
N ASP A 226 -8.69 -9.22 -14.72
CA ASP A 226 -7.45 -9.99 -14.90
C ASP A 226 -6.38 -9.51 -13.91
N ILE A 227 -6.13 -8.19 -13.83
CA ILE A 227 -5.22 -7.58 -12.86
C ILE A 227 -5.56 -8.02 -11.43
N ALA A 228 -6.84 -7.99 -11.07
CA ALA A 228 -7.30 -8.39 -9.75
C ALA A 228 -7.06 -9.88 -9.48
N THR A 229 -7.40 -10.74 -10.42
CA THR A 229 -7.34 -12.18 -10.24
C THR A 229 -5.90 -12.71 -10.26
N GLU A 230 -5.06 -12.18 -11.13
CA GLU A 230 -3.70 -12.67 -11.33
C GLU A 230 -2.69 -12.06 -10.35
N THR A 231 -2.91 -10.81 -9.94
CA THR A 231 -1.93 -10.08 -9.13
C THR A 231 -2.51 -9.46 -7.87
N MET A 232 -3.47 -8.54 -7.98
CA MET A 232 -3.86 -7.70 -6.84
C MET A 232 -4.42 -8.52 -5.67
N VAL A 233 -5.34 -9.45 -5.91
CA VAL A 233 -5.95 -10.28 -4.87
C VAL A 233 -4.96 -11.28 -4.27
N PRO A 234 -4.21 -12.08 -5.04
CA PRO A 234 -3.18 -12.97 -4.48
C PRO A 234 -2.13 -12.23 -3.65
N TYR A 235 -1.57 -11.13 -4.17
CA TYR A 235 -0.58 -10.34 -3.44
C TYR A 235 -1.15 -9.75 -2.16
N SER A 236 -2.38 -9.22 -2.20
CA SER A 236 -3.01 -8.65 -1.01
C SER A 236 -3.19 -9.70 0.09
N HIS A 237 -3.74 -10.86 -0.23
CA HIS A 237 -3.98 -11.91 0.77
C HIS A 237 -2.68 -12.44 1.38
N ILE A 238 -1.63 -12.61 0.57
CA ILE A 238 -0.34 -13.13 1.04
C ILE A 238 0.37 -12.08 1.90
N THR A 239 0.49 -10.83 1.44
CA THR A 239 1.20 -9.79 2.19
C THR A 239 0.43 -9.34 3.44
N TRP A 240 -0.91 -9.32 3.40
CA TRP A 240 -1.71 -9.04 4.60
C TRP A 240 -1.62 -10.18 5.62
N ALA A 241 -1.54 -11.44 5.20
CA ALA A 241 -1.26 -12.54 6.12
C ALA A 241 0.09 -12.33 6.83
N GLY A 242 1.11 -11.83 6.12
CA GLY A 242 2.37 -11.40 6.74
C GLY A 242 2.19 -10.27 7.75
N CYS A 243 1.36 -9.27 7.43
CA CYS A 243 1.04 -8.18 8.37
C CYS A 243 0.39 -8.73 9.66
N TRP A 244 -0.63 -9.58 9.53
CA TRP A 244 -1.30 -10.21 10.68
C TRP A 244 -0.36 -11.09 11.48
N LEU A 245 0.53 -11.83 10.83
CA LEU A 245 1.54 -12.65 11.49
C LEU A 245 2.52 -11.78 12.29
N GLY A 246 2.95 -10.64 11.76
CA GLY A 246 3.78 -9.67 12.47
C GLY A 246 3.11 -9.16 13.75
N ILE A 247 1.84 -8.75 13.67
CA ILE A 247 1.05 -8.31 14.84
C ILE A 247 0.93 -9.43 15.87
N ALA A 248 0.63 -10.64 15.45
CA ALA A 248 0.50 -11.80 16.35
C ALA A 248 1.84 -12.13 17.02
N THR A 249 2.95 -12.04 16.29
CA THR A 249 4.30 -12.26 16.81
C THR A 249 4.64 -11.25 17.90
N ASP A 250 4.38 -9.97 17.67
CA ASP A 250 4.58 -8.92 18.70
C ASP A 250 3.71 -9.17 19.94
N ALA A 251 2.44 -9.50 19.78
CA ALA A 251 1.54 -9.80 20.88
C ALA A 251 2.06 -10.97 21.74
N VAL A 252 2.50 -12.07 21.13
CA VAL A 252 3.09 -13.22 21.83
C VAL A 252 4.39 -12.83 22.53
N ASN A 253 5.26 -12.05 21.89
CA ASN A 253 6.52 -11.61 22.48
C ASN A 253 6.29 -10.71 23.70
N LYS A 254 5.34 -9.79 23.65
CA LYS A 254 4.92 -8.94 24.77
C LYS A 254 4.35 -9.75 25.92
N ALA A 255 3.48 -10.73 25.63
CA ALA A 255 2.93 -11.62 26.65
C ALA A 255 4.03 -12.45 27.33
N ARG A 256 4.94 -13.05 26.57
CA ARG A 256 6.09 -13.79 27.11
C ARG A 256 6.98 -12.91 28.00
N LYS A 257 7.25 -11.67 27.57
CA LYS A 257 8.03 -10.71 28.36
C LYS A 257 7.33 -10.42 29.69
N SER A 258 6.04 -10.10 29.66
CA SER A 258 5.24 -9.81 30.86
C SER A 258 5.24 -10.95 31.85
N VAL A 259 5.03 -12.20 31.39
CA VAL A 259 5.06 -13.40 32.25
C VAL A 259 6.45 -13.60 32.90
N ARG A 260 7.53 -13.43 32.11
CA ARG A 260 8.90 -13.56 32.65
C ARG A 260 9.22 -12.49 33.68
N GLU A 261 8.77 -11.25 33.46
CA GLU A 261 8.96 -10.16 34.43
C GLU A 261 8.17 -10.40 35.73
N ALA A 262 6.92 -10.88 35.62
CA ALA A 262 6.12 -11.25 36.79
C ALA A 262 6.78 -12.38 37.59
N ALA A 263 7.24 -13.44 36.92
CA ALA A 263 7.93 -14.56 37.60
C ALA A 263 9.22 -14.12 38.29
N ARG A 264 10.02 -13.22 37.69
CA ARG A 264 11.23 -12.67 38.32
C ARG A 264 10.91 -11.86 39.60
N LYS A 265 9.84 -11.05 39.57
CA LYS A 265 9.40 -10.29 40.73
C LYS A 265 8.95 -11.21 41.89
N GLN A 266 8.25 -12.32 41.59
CA GLN A 266 7.84 -13.30 42.59
C GLN A 266 9.01 -14.10 43.17
N ALA A 267 9.99 -14.49 42.32
CA ALA A 267 11.18 -15.22 42.78
C ALA A 267 12.09 -14.40 43.71
N GLY A 268 12.04 -13.06 43.65
CA GLY A 268 12.76 -12.17 44.58
C GLY A 268 12.04 -11.92 45.93
N GLN A 269 10.81 -12.40 46.08
CA GLN A 269 10.08 -12.35 47.34
C GLN A 269 10.35 -13.65 48.11
N THR A 270 11.28 -13.61 49.05
CA THR A 270 11.45 -14.71 49.98
C THR A 270 10.13 -14.88 50.75
N PRO A 271 9.51 -16.08 50.82
CA PRO A 271 8.34 -16.29 51.66
C PRO A 271 8.71 -16.06 53.11
N PRO A 272 7.78 -15.52 53.92
CA PRO A 272 8.03 -15.24 55.33
C PRO A 272 8.34 -16.48 56.14
#